data_1ebae8aca5dc1c4845d645294d8bea04
#
_entry.id   1ebae8aca5dc1c4845d645294d8bea04
#
_cell.length_a   1.000
_cell.length_b   1.000
_cell.length_c   1.000
_cell.angle_alpha   90.00
_cell.angle_beta   90.00
_cell.angle_gamma   90.00
#
_symmetry.space_group_name_H-M   'P 1'
#
loop_
_entity.id
_entity.type
_entity.pdbx_description
1 polymer ?
#
loop_
_entity_poly.entity_id
_entity_poly.type
_entity_poly.pdbx_seq_one_letter_code
_entity_poly.pdbx_strand_id
1 'polypeptide(L)'
;MRRRELVAALPAVLSAGCTIGGEPERTGGTDFSVALPGLEGGLLPERYTCDGTGESPPLRIEGVPDAAESVAVVGEWLRGYTPQTIWLLWGVPATDPLELPAGIPDRERLDSPEGARQGVNGGGTVGYRSPCHETADDQAYRFVAHALPERPELTPGADRDAFDDAIERDLSAVSSTSLRVRYERFPERRSS
;
A
#
# COMPACT_ATOMS: atom_id res chain seq x y z
N MET A 1 -46.57 29.78 -44.08
CA MET A 1 -45.10 29.71 -44.23
C MET A 1 -44.49 29.82 -42.84
N ARG A 2 -44.00 28.74 -42.27
CA ARG A 2 -43.35 28.69 -40.96
C ARG A 2 -41.88 28.36 -41.18
N ARG A 3 -41.01 29.32 -40.83
CA ARG A 3 -39.55 29.12 -40.84
C ARG A 3 -39.18 28.24 -39.67
N ARG A 4 -38.49 27.16 -39.95
CA ARG A 4 -37.81 26.29 -38.96
C ARG A 4 -36.39 26.82 -38.75
N GLU A 5 -36.09 27.28 -37.55
CA GLU A 5 -34.72 27.63 -37.15
C GLU A 5 -34.02 26.35 -36.72
N LEU A 6 -32.88 26.08 -37.35
CA LEU A 6 -31.97 25.01 -37.02
C LEU A 6 -31.00 25.55 -35.96
N VAL A 7 -31.11 25.03 -34.75
CA VAL A 7 -30.11 25.23 -33.68
C VAL A 7 -28.98 24.22 -33.87
N ALA A 8 -27.82 24.72 -34.26
CA ALA A 8 -26.60 23.94 -34.35
C ALA A 8 -25.99 23.77 -32.95
N ALA A 9 -25.98 22.55 -32.40
CA ALA A 9 -25.28 22.21 -31.19
C ALA A 9 -23.79 21.91 -31.51
N LEU A 10 -22.89 22.71 -30.97
CA LEU A 10 -21.45 22.46 -31.00
C LEU A 10 -21.08 21.38 -29.96
N PRO A 11 -20.28 20.34 -30.32
CA PRO A 11 -19.77 19.43 -29.34
C PRO A 11 -18.60 20.06 -28.56
N ALA A 12 -18.72 20.13 -27.26
CA ALA A 12 -17.62 20.48 -26.37
C ALA A 12 -16.62 19.31 -26.33
N VAL A 13 -15.44 19.51 -26.84
CA VAL A 13 -14.31 18.60 -26.72
C VAL A 13 -13.74 18.74 -25.30
N LEU A 14 -14.05 17.78 -24.44
CA LEU A 14 -13.40 17.62 -23.14
C LEU A 14 -12.00 17.03 -23.38
N SER A 15 -10.97 17.84 -23.24
CA SER A 15 -9.59 17.41 -23.19
C SER A 15 -9.34 16.64 -21.90
N ALA A 16 -9.25 15.31 -21.99
CA ALA A 16 -8.75 14.48 -20.90
C ALA A 16 -7.25 14.73 -20.72
N GLY A 17 -6.89 15.50 -19.72
CA GLY A 17 -5.51 15.66 -19.28
C GLY A 17 -5.06 14.39 -18.56
N CYS A 18 -4.13 13.65 -19.15
CA CYS A 18 -3.42 12.58 -18.46
C CYS A 18 -2.46 13.20 -17.44
N THR A 19 -2.83 13.22 -16.17
CA THR A 19 -1.90 13.47 -15.06
C THR A 19 -1.15 12.17 -14.77
N ILE A 20 0.15 12.14 -15.12
CA ILE A 20 1.09 11.10 -14.73
C ILE A 20 1.49 11.38 -13.27
N GLY A 21 0.64 11.00 -12.36
CA GLY A 21 0.89 10.94 -10.93
C GLY A 21 0.22 9.66 -10.45
N GLY A 22 0.95 8.80 -9.72
CA GLY A 22 0.40 7.53 -9.25
C GLY A 22 -0.83 7.78 -8.38
N GLU A 23 -2.00 7.71 -8.99
CA GLU A 23 -3.27 7.74 -8.26
C GLU A 23 -3.48 6.39 -7.59
N PRO A 24 -4.00 6.36 -6.35
CA PRO A 24 -4.38 5.11 -5.69
C PRO A 24 -5.46 4.40 -6.53
N GLU A 25 -5.23 3.15 -6.89
CA GLU A 25 -6.26 2.31 -7.49
C GLU A 25 -7.34 2.05 -6.43
N ARG A 26 -8.46 2.74 -6.55
CA ARG A 26 -9.60 2.61 -5.63
C ARG A 26 -10.49 1.45 -6.06
N THR A 27 -10.52 0.40 -5.26
CA THR A 27 -11.50 -0.67 -5.40
C THR A 27 -12.51 -0.54 -4.25
N GLY A 28 -13.66 0.09 -4.51
CA GLY A 28 -14.73 0.28 -3.53
C GLY A 28 -15.00 1.75 -3.23
N GLY A 29 -16.24 2.18 -3.43
CA GLY A 29 -16.66 3.57 -3.25
C GLY A 29 -16.65 3.97 -1.79
N THR A 30 -15.78 4.84 -1.45
CA THR A 30 -15.69 5.79 -0.35
C THR A 30 -14.25 6.31 -0.28
N ASP A 31 -13.98 7.29 0.53
CA ASP A 31 -12.68 7.98 0.66
C ASP A 31 -11.55 7.13 1.28
N PHE A 32 -11.70 5.78 1.34
CA PHE A 32 -10.69 4.87 1.88
C PHE A 32 -9.42 4.94 1.04
N SER A 33 -8.37 5.43 1.64
CA SER A 33 -7.10 5.71 0.96
C SER A 33 -5.90 5.39 1.85
N VAL A 34 -4.77 5.08 1.23
CA VAL A 34 -3.48 4.92 1.88
C VAL A 34 -2.47 5.86 1.25
N ALA A 35 -1.72 6.57 2.09
CA ALA A 35 -0.69 7.51 1.69
C ALA A 35 0.60 7.26 2.48
N LEU A 36 1.73 7.65 1.88
CA LEU A 36 3.03 7.65 2.54
C LEU A 36 3.42 9.12 2.76
N PRO A 37 3.44 9.60 4.01
CA PRO A 37 3.86 10.96 4.32
C PRO A 37 5.27 11.27 3.81
N GLY A 38 5.40 12.36 3.08
CA GLY A 38 6.68 12.77 2.48
C GLY A 38 7.02 12.05 1.17
N LEU A 39 6.07 11.33 0.55
CA LEU A 39 6.24 10.78 -0.79
C LEU A 39 6.23 11.92 -1.82
N GLU A 40 7.33 12.11 -2.53
CA GLU A 40 7.45 13.10 -3.59
C GLU A 40 7.62 12.40 -4.94
N GLY A 41 6.83 12.81 -5.94
CA GLY A 41 6.92 12.26 -7.29
C GLY A 41 6.71 10.75 -7.41
N GLY A 42 6.12 10.12 -6.39
CA GLY A 42 5.92 8.67 -6.32
C GLY A 42 7.20 7.88 -6.03
N LEU A 43 8.31 8.54 -5.68
CA LEU A 43 9.57 7.90 -5.33
C LEU A 43 9.63 7.59 -3.83
N LEU A 44 9.91 6.32 -3.50
CA LEU A 44 10.12 5.89 -2.12
C LEU A 44 11.38 6.55 -1.56
N PRO A 45 11.29 7.29 -0.45
CA PRO A 45 12.47 7.91 0.16
C PRO A 45 13.55 6.88 0.53
N GLU A 46 14.80 7.23 0.27
CA GLU A 46 15.98 6.37 0.44
C GLU A 46 16.05 5.70 1.81
N ARG A 47 15.64 6.40 2.88
CA ARG A 47 15.65 5.86 4.26
C ARG A 47 14.82 4.59 4.44
N TYR A 48 13.84 4.33 3.58
CA TYR A 48 12.99 3.13 3.62
C TYR A 48 13.51 2.02 2.71
N THR A 49 14.70 2.18 2.14
CA THR A 49 15.35 1.26 1.21
C THR A 49 16.69 0.77 1.76
N CYS A 50 17.32 -0.19 1.10
CA CYS A 50 18.64 -0.68 1.52
C CYS A 50 19.78 0.32 1.28
N ASP A 51 19.56 1.42 0.60
CA ASP A 51 20.53 2.50 0.46
C ASP A 51 20.49 3.50 1.64
N GLY A 52 19.42 3.44 2.46
CA GLY A 52 19.25 4.18 3.71
C GLY A 52 19.28 3.27 4.94
N THR A 53 18.44 3.60 5.93
CA THR A 53 18.32 2.82 7.18
C THR A 53 17.55 1.52 6.99
N GLY A 54 16.75 1.40 5.92
CA GLY A 54 15.93 0.23 5.63
C GLY A 54 14.73 0.06 6.56
N GLU A 55 14.37 1.09 7.32
CA GLU A 55 13.20 1.05 8.21
C GLU A 55 11.88 1.00 7.44
N SER A 56 10.83 0.46 8.05
CA SER A 56 9.49 0.48 7.45
C SER A 56 8.99 1.92 7.28
N PRO A 57 8.29 2.23 6.16
CA PRO A 57 7.75 3.56 5.94
C PRO A 57 6.56 3.86 6.85
N PRO A 58 6.31 5.13 7.19
CA PRO A 58 5.06 5.53 7.82
C PRO A 58 3.94 5.44 6.80
N LEU A 59 2.75 5.04 7.23
CA LEU A 59 1.56 5.05 6.39
C LEU A 59 0.44 5.82 7.08
N ARG A 60 -0.26 6.64 6.32
CA ARG A 60 -1.50 7.29 6.74
C ARG A 60 -2.66 6.69 5.95
N ILE A 61 -3.63 6.17 6.66
CA ILE A 61 -4.82 5.52 6.10
C ILE A 61 -6.03 6.33 6.54
N GLU A 62 -6.83 6.78 5.58
CA GLU A 62 -7.98 7.64 5.80
C GLU A 62 -9.25 7.03 5.19
N GLY A 63 -10.40 7.42 5.72
CA GLY A 63 -11.70 6.91 5.29
C GLY A 63 -11.89 5.45 5.64
N VAL A 64 -11.35 5.00 6.78
CA VAL A 64 -11.54 3.62 7.26
C VAL A 64 -13.02 3.38 7.49
N PRO A 65 -13.64 2.35 6.85
CA PRO A 65 -15.06 2.09 7.02
C PRO A 65 -15.45 1.81 8.48
N ASP A 66 -16.59 2.34 8.93
CA ASP A 66 -17.12 2.12 10.30
C ASP A 66 -17.36 0.63 10.61
N ALA A 67 -17.57 -0.19 9.58
CA ALA A 67 -17.75 -1.63 9.71
C ALA A 67 -16.44 -2.41 9.93
N ALA A 68 -15.29 -1.74 9.88
CA ALA A 68 -14.01 -2.37 10.11
C ALA A 68 -13.63 -2.36 11.58
N GLU A 69 -13.18 -3.50 12.11
CA GLU A 69 -12.60 -3.62 13.45
C GLU A 69 -11.07 -3.57 13.42
N SER A 70 -10.48 -3.99 12.31
CA SER A 70 -9.03 -3.97 12.13
C SER A 70 -8.59 -3.60 10.72
N VAL A 71 -7.34 -3.18 10.62
CA VAL A 71 -6.66 -2.93 9.34
C VAL A 71 -5.47 -3.88 9.21
N ALA A 72 -5.27 -4.38 8.00
CA ALA A 72 -4.06 -5.09 7.60
C ALA A 72 -3.35 -4.34 6.48
N VAL A 73 -2.02 -4.45 6.44
CA VAL A 73 -1.18 -3.86 5.40
C VAL A 73 -0.31 -4.94 4.78
N VAL A 74 -0.32 -4.99 3.45
CA VAL A 74 0.54 -5.84 2.64
C VAL A 74 1.44 -4.96 1.80
N GLY A 75 2.75 -5.04 2.02
CA GLY A 75 3.77 -4.45 1.16
C GLY A 75 4.24 -5.47 0.13
N GLU A 76 4.34 -5.06 -1.11
CA GLU A 76 4.68 -5.94 -2.24
C GLU A 76 5.71 -5.30 -3.17
N TRP A 77 6.62 -6.12 -3.67
CA TRP A 77 7.46 -5.81 -4.80
C TRP A 77 6.82 -6.36 -6.07
N LEU A 78 6.48 -5.48 -7.00
CA LEU A 78 5.78 -5.83 -8.25
C LEU A 78 6.77 -6.31 -9.32
N ARG A 79 7.45 -7.44 -9.05
CA ARG A 79 8.41 -8.05 -9.95
C ARG A 79 7.85 -9.27 -10.64
N GLY A 80 7.86 -9.29 -11.98
CA GLY A 80 7.38 -10.43 -12.76
C GLY A 80 5.88 -10.63 -12.66
N TYR A 81 5.43 -11.87 -12.75
CA TYR A 81 4.00 -12.22 -12.75
C TYR A 81 3.40 -12.34 -11.34
N THR A 82 4.22 -12.66 -10.35
CA THR A 82 3.77 -12.81 -8.96
C THR A 82 4.50 -11.80 -8.07
N PRO A 83 3.77 -10.88 -7.43
CA PRO A 83 4.35 -9.96 -6.48
C PRO A 83 5.05 -10.69 -5.33
N GLN A 84 6.18 -10.15 -4.86
CA GLN A 84 6.85 -10.66 -3.68
C GLN A 84 6.46 -9.85 -2.46
N THR A 85 6.04 -10.52 -1.39
CA THR A 85 5.72 -9.87 -0.12
C THR A 85 6.99 -9.25 0.49
N ILE A 86 6.97 -7.95 0.74
CA ILE A 86 8.02 -7.24 1.46
C ILE A 86 7.61 -6.86 2.89
N TRP A 87 6.30 -6.85 3.16
CA TRP A 87 5.77 -6.56 4.49
C TRP A 87 4.39 -7.18 4.67
N LEU A 88 4.14 -7.73 5.84
CA LEU A 88 2.86 -8.29 6.22
C LEU A 88 2.55 -7.88 7.67
N LEU A 89 1.53 -7.04 7.84
CA LEU A 89 1.10 -6.48 9.11
C LEU A 89 -0.42 -6.63 9.22
N TRP A 90 -0.93 -7.12 10.35
CA TRP A 90 -2.37 -7.26 10.57
C TRP A 90 -2.77 -7.05 12.01
N GLY A 91 -4.09 -6.97 12.25
CA GLY A 91 -4.66 -6.78 13.58
C GLY A 91 -4.41 -5.41 14.16
N VAL A 92 -4.09 -4.41 13.33
CA VAL A 92 -4.03 -3.00 13.73
C VAL A 92 -5.45 -2.54 14.02
N PRO A 93 -5.75 -1.95 15.19
CA PRO A 93 -7.09 -1.42 15.48
C PRO A 93 -7.54 -0.42 14.43
N ALA A 94 -8.77 -0.56 13.93
CA ALA A 94 -9.33 0.38 12.96
C ALA A 94 -9.63 1.73 13.63
N THR A 95 -8.94 2.76 13.17
CA THR A 95 -9.15 4.16 13.56
C THR A 95 -9.17 5.02 12.30
N ASP A 96 -9.83 6.16 12.31
CA ASP A 96 -9.84 7.09 11.19
C ASP A 96 -9.50 8.51 11.68
N PRO A 97 -8.39 9.11 11.25
CA PRO A 97 -7.31 8.49 10.48
C PRO A 97 -6.50 7.44 11.28
N LEU A 98 -5.96 6.44 10.58
CA LEU A 98 -5.00 5.50 11.13
C LEU A 98 -3.59 5.93 10.71
N GLU A 99 -2.70 6.11 11.67
CA GLU A 99 -1.30 6.46 11.41
C GLU A 99 -0.37 5.34 11.89
N LEU A 100 0.35 4.74 10.95
CA LEU A 100 1.43 3.82 11.23
C LEU A 100 2.75 4.60 11.25
N PRO A 101 3.55 4.50 12.33
CA PRO A 101 4.84 5.19 12.39
C PRO A 101 5.87 4.54 11.46
N ALA A 102 6.91 5.29 11.12
CA ALA A 102 8.11 4.71 10.53
C ALA A 102 8.85 3.82 11.54
N GLY A 103 9.60 2.84 11.04
CA GLY A 103 10.49 2.03 11.87
C GLY A 103 9.77 1.08 12.82
N ILE A 104 8.64 0.50 12.41
CA ILE A 104 8.00 -0.57 13.18
C ILE A 104 9.00 -1.72 13.34
N PRO A 105 9.27 -2.18 14.59
CA PRO A 105 10.27 -3.22 14.85
C PRO A 105 9.93 -4.55 14.16
N ASP A 106 10.95 -5.27 13.65
CA ASP A 106 10.81 -6.58 13.03
C ASP A 106 10.56 -7.67 14.08
N ARG A 107 9.32 -7.72 14.57
CA ARG A 107 8.85 -8.67 15.58
C ARG A 107 7.49 -9.22 15.18
N GLU A 108 7.23 -10.46 15.55
CA GLU A 108 5.94 -11.10 15.28
C GLU A 108 4.77 -10.45 16.01
N ARG A 109 5.02 -9.90 17.20
CA ARG A 109 4.02 -9.21 18.05
C ARG A 109 4.50 -7.82 18.36
N LEU A 110 3.62 -6.87 18.20
CA LEU A 110 3.92 -5.46 18.42
C LEU A 110 3.23 -4.96 19.69
N ASP A 111 3.96 -4.14 20.44
CA ASP A 111 3.40 -3.38 21.55
C ASP A 111 2.68 -2.12 21.04
N SER A 112 3.12 -1.59 19.90
CA SER A 112 2.52 -0.46 19.20
C SER A 112 2.65 -0.64 17.67
N PRO A 113 1.55 -0.57 16.90
CA PRO A 113 0.14 -0.52 17.38
C PRO A 113 -0.25 -1.73 18.23
N GLU A 114 -1.02 -1.49 19.29
CA GLU A 114 -1.40 -2.54 20.25
C GLU A 114 -2.17 -3.69 19.57
N GLY A 115 -1.73 -4.90 19.84
CA GLY A 115 -2.34 -6.10 19.31
C GLY A 115 -1.99 -6.41 17.86
N ALA A 116 -1.25 -5.54 17.18
CA ALA A 116 -0.77 -5.82 15.83
C ALA A 116 0.26 -6.93 15.78
N ARG A 117 0.32 -7.60 14.65
CA ARG A 117 1.21 -8.74 14.38
C ARG A 117 1.85 -8.59 13.03
N GLN A 118 3.03 -9.18 12.88
CA GLN A 118 3.72 -9.24 11.60
C GLN A 118 3.98 -10.67 11.17
N GLY A 119 3.98 -10.86 9.87
CA GLY A 119 4.26 -12.13 9.20
C GLY A 119 5.64 -12.17 8.57
N VAL A 120 5.92 -13.34 8.00
CA VAL A 120 7.15 -13.60 7.25
C VAL A 120 7.05 -12.96 5.87
N ASN A 121 8.05 -12.18 5.51
CA ASN A 121 8.19 -11.58 4.19
C ASN A 121 8.82 -12.57 3.19
N GLY A 122 8.86 -12.21 1.91
CA GLY A 122 9.44 -13.04 0.84
C GLY A 122 10.95 -13.30 0.95
N GLY A 123 11.62 -12.75 1.96
CA GLY A 123 13.00 -13.05 2.34
C GLY A 123 13.12 -14.08 3.45
N GLY A 124 12.01 -14.60 3.97
CA GLY A 124 11.99 -15.58 5.06
C GLY A 124 12.20 -14.98 6.45
N THR A 125 12.05 -13.66 6.61
CA THR A 125 12.18 -12.96 7.90
C THR A 125 10.88 -12.24 8.26
N VAL A 126 10.63 -12.06 9.55
CA VAL A 126 9.48 -11.32 10.04
C VAL A 126 9.71 -9.81 9.88
N GLY A 127 8.65 -9.09 9.52
CA GLY A 127 8.67 -7.64 9.44
C GLY A 127 8.92 -7.09 8.04
N TYR A 128 9.36 -5.84 8.00
CA TYR A 128 9.58 -5.13 6.75
C TYR A 128 10.90 -5.53 6.10
N ARG A 129 10.83 -5.91 4.83
CA ARG A 129 12.01 -6.12 3.98
C ARG A 129 12.20 -4.89 3.10
N SER A 130 13.23 -4.12 3.37
CA SER A 130 13.51 -2.92 2.58
C SER A 130 13.75 -3.24 1.11
N PRO A 131 13.18 -2.47 0.17
CA PRO A 131 13.52 -2.54 -1.24
C PRO A 131 15.01 -2.52 -1.49
N CYS A 132 15.51 -3.53 -2.21
CA CYS A 132 16.92 -3.67 -2.54
C CYS A 132 17.08 -4.49 -3.83
N HIS A 133 17.51 -3.85 -4.90
CA HIS A 133 17.79 -4.51 -6.19
C HIS A 133 19.15 -4.07 -6.73
N GLU A 134 19.78 -4.91 -7.54
CA GLU A 134 21.15 -4.67 -8.04
C GLU A 134 21.21 -3.86 -9.33
N THR A 135 20.07 -3.67 -9.98
CA THR A 135 19.96 -2.94 -11.24
C THR A 135 19.65 -1.47 -10.99
N ALA A 136 20.09 -0.60 -11.92
CA ALA A 136 19.73 0.82 -11.91
C ALA A 136 18.30 1.08 -12.41
N ASP A 137 17.55 0.02 -12.73
CA ASP A 137 16.19 0.12 -13.24
C ASP A 137 15.22 0.55 -12.13
N ASP A 138 14.23 1.32 -12.53
CA ASP A 138 13.11 1.69 -11.68
C ASP A 138 12.24 0.46 -11.35
N GLN A 139 12.05 0.20 -10.06
CA GLN A 139 11.25 -0.92 -9.58
C GLN A 139 10.00 -0.42 -8.89
N ALA A 140 8.87 -1.08 -9.18
CA ALA A 140 7.58 -0.73 -8.61
C ALA A 140 7.27 -1.56 -7.35
N TYR A 141 6.75 -0.87 -6.35
CA TYR A 141 6.26 -1.46 -5.09
C TYR A 141 4.84 -1.00 -4.83
N ARG A 142 4.12 -1.74 -4.01
CA ARG A 142 2.75 -1.43 -3.64
C ARG A 142 2.53 -1.69 -2.16
N PHE A 143 1.82 -0.79 -1.50
CA PHE A 143 1.27 -1.00 -0.16
C PHE A 143 -0.24 -1.10 -0.29
N VAL A 144 -0.81 -2.21 0.12
CA VAL A 144 -2.26 -2.46 0.13
C VAL A 144 -2.75 -2.40 1.56
N ALA A 145 -3.75 -1.59 1.82
CA ALA A 145 -4.48 -1.58 3.08
C ALA A 145 -5.82 -2.30 2.91
N HIS A 146 -6.10 -3.22 3.81
CA HIS A 146 -7.37 -3.95 3.90
C HIS A 146 -8.08 -3.55 5.19
N ALA A 147 -9.28 -3.02 5.08
CA ALA A 147 -10.19 -2.81 6.19
C ALA A 147 -10.96 -4.11 6.42
N LEU A 148 -10.86 -4.71 7.61
CA LEU A 148 -11.37 -6.03 7.93
C LEU A 148 -12.48 -5.93 8.99
N PRO A 149 -13.58 -6.71 8.86
CA PRO A 149 -14.70 -6.68 9.81
C PRO A 149 -14.32 -7.21 11.19
N GLU A 150 -13.26 -8.01 11.26
CA GLU A 150 -12.74 -8.61 12.47
C GLU A 150 -11.20 -8.62 12.45
N ARG A 151 -10.60 -8.96 13.56
CA ARG A 151 -9.16 -9.17 13.64
C ARG A 151 -8.82 -10.58 13.18
N PRO A 152 -7.91 -10.75 12.18
CA PRO A 152 -7.52 -12.09 11.72
C PRO A 152 -6.96 -12.96 12.84
N GLU A 153 -7.49 -14.17 12.99
CA GLU A 153 -6.99 -15.20 13.90
C GLU A 153 -5.81 -15.96 13.29
N LEU A 154 -4.73 -15.23 13.01
CA LEU A 154 -3.50 -15.78 12.47
C LEU A 154 -2.43 -15.91 13.53
N THR A 155 -1.65 -16.99 13.44
CA THR A 155 -0.43 -17.15 14.25
C THR A 155 0.55 -16.05 13.88
N PRO A 156 1.13 -15.35 14.86
CA PRO A 156 2.22 -14.41 14.60
C PRO A 156 3.36 -15.08 13.83
N GLY A 157 3.92 -14.39 12.84
CA GLY A 157 4.89 -14.99 11.93
C GLY A 157 4.25 -15.80 10.79
N ALA A 158 2.92 -15.76 10.59
CA ALA A 158 2.28 -16.39 9.45
C ALA A 158 2.85 -15.84 8.13
N ASP A 159 2.87 -16.67 7.11
CA ASP A 159 3.27 -16.29 5.76
C ASP A 159 2.12 -15.66 4.96
N ARG A 160 2.42 -15.30 3.71
CA ARG A 160 1.46 -14.66 2.82
C ARG A 160 0.30 -15.59 2.45
N ASP A 161 0.56 -16.86 2.24
CA ASP A 161 -0.48 -17.82 1.82
C ASP A 161 -1.50 -18.00 2.95
N ALA A 162 -1.04 -18.15 4.19
CA ALA A 162 -1.93 -18.23 5.35
C ALA A 162 -2.74 -16.94 5.54
N PHE A 163 -2.14 -15.77 5.27
CA PHE A 163 -2.83 -14.48 5.35
C PHE A 163 -3.91 -14.36 4.28
N ASP A 164 -3.59 -14.65 3.01
CA ASP A 164 -4.54 -14.58 1.91
C ASP A 164 -5.70 -15.54 2.12
N ASP A 165 -5.41 -16.75 2.56
CA ASP A 165 -6.41 -17.74 2.93
C ASP A 165 -7.37 -17.24 4.02
N ALA A 166 -6.87 -16.56 5.04
CA ALA A 166 -7.71 -16.01 6.10
C ALA A 166 -8.59 -14.84 5.59
N ILE A 167 -8.04 -13.98 4.73
CA ILE A 167 -8.80 -12.85 4.16
C ILE A 167 -9.87 -13.34 3.19
N GLU A 168 -9.54 -14.29 2.31
CA GLU A 168 -10.47 -14.77 1.28
C GLU A 168 -11.58 -15.67 1.84
N ARG A 169 -11.24 -16.57 2.78
CA ARG A 169 -12.18 -17.56 3.31
C ARG A 169 -12.97 -17.10 4.52
N ASP A 170 -12.33 -16.40 5.43
CA ASP A 170 -12.89 -16.18 6.76
C ASP A 170 -13.41 -14.77 6.98
N LEU A 171 -12.83 -13.76 6.35
CA LEU A 171 -13.09 -12.37 6.70
C LEU A 171 -13.73 -11.53 5.60
N SER A 172 -13.37 -11.72 4.35
CA SER A 172 -13.80 -10.86 3.24
C SER A 172 -13.64 -9.37 3.56
N ALA A 173 -12.58 -8.75 3.12
CA ALA A 173 -12.31 -7.34 3.40
C ALA A 173 -13.52 -6.45 3.10
N VAL A 174 -13.87 -5.59 4.05
CA VAL A 174 -14.93 -4.58 3.89
C VAL A 174 -14.57 -3.61 2.76
N SER A 175 -13.30 -3.23 2.71
CA SER A 175 -12.73 -2.40 1.65
C SER A 175 -11.24 -2.62 1.53
N SER A 176 -10.68 -2.34 0.35
CA SER A 176 -9.24 -2.38 0.13
C SER A 176 -8.82 -1.19 -0.72
N THR A 177 -7.63 -0.67 -0.45
CA THR A 177 -7.02 0.43 -1.18
C THR A 177 -5.53 0.19 -1.32
N SER A 178 -4.88 0.83 -2.29
CA SER A 178 -3.45 0.65 -2.48
C SER A 178 -2.72 1.93 -2.87
N LEU A 179 -1.46 2.03 -2.47
CA LEU A 179 -0.51 3.04 -2.87
C LEU A 179 0.62 2.39 -3.66
N ARG A 180 0.87 2.87 -4.86
CA ARG A 180 2.00 2.45 -5.68
C ARG A 180 3.13 3.45 -5.52
N VAL A 181 4.33 2.94 -5.31
CA VAL A 181 5.57 3.72 -5.21
C VAL A 181 6.64 3.11 -6.09
N ARG A 182 7.65 3.90 -6.43
CA ARG A 182 8.82 3.47 -7.20
C ARG A 182 10.07 3.65 -6.37
N TYR A 183 11.07 2.84 -6.64
CA TYR A 183 12.41 3.00 -6.08
C TYR A 183 13.43 2.84 -7.21
N GLU A 184 14.25 3.87 -7.37
CA GLU A 184 15.36 3.91 -8.29
C GLU A 184 16.65 3.80 -7.48
N ARG A 185 17.47 2.81 -7.81
CA ARG A 185 18.77 2.62 -7.18
C ARG A 185 19.88 3.10 -8.08
N PHE A 186 20.72 4.00 -7.58
CA PHE A 186 21.88 4.51 -8.29
C PHE A 186 23.16 3.91 -7.68
N PRO A 187 23.71 2.81 -8.24
CA PRO A 187 24.91 2.15 -7.71
C PRO A 187 26.17 3.02 -7.71
N GLU A 188 26.18 4.09 -8.50
CA GLU A 188 27.35 4.97 -8.64
C GLU A 188 27.64 5.86 -7.41
N ARG A 189 26.74 5.96 -6.44
CA ARG A 189 26.96 6.75 -5.23
C ARG A 189 27.78 6.06 -4.14
N ARG A 190 28.23 4.81 -4.37
CA ARG A 190 29.05 4.06 -3.39
C ARG A 190 30.56 4.24 -3.55
N SER A 191 31.00 5.08 -4.44
CA SER A 191 32.43 5.31 -4.70
C SER A 191 32.82 6.71 -4.22
N SER A 192 32.86 6.91 -2.90
CA SER A 192 33.53 8.07 -2.30
C SER A 192 34.01 7.74 -0.90
#